data_3e980d3b6918c8b8b2a7e0c12d74b659
#
_entry.id   3e980d3b6918c8b8b2a7e0c12d74b659
#
_cell.length_a   1.000
_cell.length_b   1.000
_cell.length_c   1.000
_cell.angle_alpha   90.00
_cell.angle_beta   90.00
_cell.angle_gamma   90.00
#
_symmetry.space_group_name_H-M   'P 1'
#
loop_
_entity.id
_entity.type
_entity.pdbx_description
1 polymer ?
#
loop_
_entity_poly.entity_id
_entity_poly.type
_entity_poly.pdbx_seq_one_letter_code
_entity_poly.pdbx_strand_id
1 'polypeptide(L)'
;MPPGSKREGLKIIWRGAHIGTLVNLEIDRSIWDGQFRAEASPEAEAFARLATSLDFLTTINSPKSGTRVELWPIGKTGTEPIHALVLQLDSGGRLCLEVVRSREDVERLKIDVT
;
A
#
# COMPACT_ATOMS: atom_id res chain seq x y z
N MET A 1 1.83 2.62 -27.25
CA MET A 1 1.68 2.50 -26.50
C MET A 1 2.23 2.80 -25.61
N PRO A 2 2.21 3.13 -25.28
CA PRO A 2 2.88 3.30 -24.42
C PRO A 2 2.69 3.02 -23.45
N PRO A 3 2.33 2.92 -23.35
CA PRO A 3 2.16 2.82 -22.19
C PRO A 3 3.06 2.43 -21.25
N GLY A 4 4.08 2.87 -21.18
CA GLY A 4 5.12 2.47 -20.28
C GLY A 4 4.74 2.53 -18.83
N SER A 5 4.02 3.52 -18.44
CA SER A 5 3.68 3.69 -17.04
C SER A 5 2.84 2.55 -16.50
N LYS A 6 2.12 1.87 -17.36
CA LYS A 6 1.23 0.83 -16.88
C LYS A 6 1.94 -0.42 -16.44
N ARG A 7 3.16 -0.59 -16.88
CA ARG A 7 3.94 -1.75 -16.49
C ARG A 7 4.66 -1.55 -15.19
N GLU A 8 4.61 -0.33 -14.69
CA GLU A 8 5.41 0.01 -13.54
C GLU A 8 4.64 -0.18 -12.27
N GLY A 9 4.25 -1.39 -12.02
CA GLY A 9 3.61 -1.68 -10.78
C GLY A 9 4.56 -1.52 -9.61
N LEU A 10 4.00 -1.61 -8.43
CA LEU A 10 4.77 -1.57 -7.20
C LEU A 10 4.61 -2.90 -6.49
N LYS A 11 5.74 -3.47 -6.09
CA LYS A 11 5.71 -4.68 -5.28
C LYS A 11 5.37 -4.29 -3.86
N ILE A 12 4.45 -5.01 -3.24
CA ILE A 12 3.98 -4.70 -1.90
C ILE A 12 4.57 -5.70 -0.92
N ILE A 13 5.27 -5.18 0.07
CA ILE A 13 5.83 -5.98 1.15
C ILE A 13 5.09 -5.64 2.43
N TRP A 14 4.55 -6.65 3.09
CA TRP A 14 3.81 -6.51 4.34
C TRP A 14 4.41 -7.47 5.35
N ARG A 15 4.92 -6.89 6.44
CA ARG A 15 5.55 -7.68 7.50
C ARG A 15 6.64 -8.59 6.95
N GLY A 16 7.40 -8.06 6.00
CA GLY A 16 8.53 -8.78 5.41
C GLY A 16 8.17 -9.76 4.31
N ALA A 17 6.91 -9.90 3.97
CA ALA A 17 6.48 -10.85 2.94
C ALA A 17 5.98 -10.12 1.70
N HIS A 18 6.33 -10.64 0.53
CA HIS A 18 5.82 -10.11 -0.73
C HIS A 18 4.39 -10.62 -0.90
N ILE A 19 3.42 -9.73 -0.75
CA ILE A 19 2.02 -10.14 -0.75
C ILE A 19 1.29 -9.84 -2.05
N GLY A 20 1.90 -9.06 -2.92
CA GLY A 20 1.24 -8.75 -4.19
C GLY A 20 1.86 -7.57 -4.87
N THR A 21 1.15 -7.08 -5.87
CA THR A 21 1.59 -5.98 -6.72
C THR A 21 0.46 -4.97 -6.83
N LEU A 22 0.81 -3.70 -6.86
CA LEU A 22 -0.15 -2.62 -7.04
C LEU A 22 0.06 -2.04 -8.43
N VAL A 23 -0.99 -2.06 -9.26
CA VAL A 23 -0.91 -1.59 -10.64
C VAL A 23 -2.02 -0.57 -10.90
N ASN A 24 -1.93 0.12 -12.03
CA ASN A 24 -2.93 1.11 -12.44
C ASN A 24 -3.13 2.17 -11.37
N LEU A 25 -2.02 2.75 -10.95
CA LEU A 25 -2.03 3.72 -9.86
C LEU A 25 -2.75 5.00 -10.23
N GLU A 26 -3.53 5.50 -9.29
CA GLU A 26 -4.06 6.86 -9.33
C GLU A 26 -3.55 7.56 -8.09
N ILE A 27 -2.94 8.71 -8.30
CA ILE A 27 -2.26 9.43 -7.24
C ILE A 27 -2.95 10.78 -7.05
N ASP A 28 -3.39 11.03 -5.82
CA ASP A 28 -3.97 12.30 -5.45
C ASP A 28 -3.26 12.75 -4.18
N ARG A 29 -2.20 13.54 -4.38
CA ARG A 29 -1.36 14.00 -3.28
C ARG A 29 -0.73 12.81 -2.56
N SER A 30 -1.03 12.63 -1.28
CA SER A 30 -0.48 11.51 -0.53
C SER A 30 -1.36 10.27 -0.58
N ILE A 31 -2.55 10.38 -1.17
CA ILE A 31 -3.47 9.25 -1.27
C ILE A 31 -3.27 8.57 -2.61
N TRP A 32 -2.85 7.32 -2.56
CA TRP A 32 -2.59 6.52 -3.76
C TRP A 32 -3.57 5.37 -3.77
N ASP A 33 -4.16 5.06 -4.92
CA ASP A 33 -4.93 3.84 -5.01
C ASP A 33 -4.63 3.15 -6.32
N GLY A 34 -4.89 1.85 -6.35
CA GLY A 34 -4.61 1.07 -7.52
C GLY A 34 -5.20 -0.31 -7.37
N GLN A 35 -5.01 -1.11 -8.41
CA GLN A 35 -5.51 -2.48 -8.41
C GLN A 35 -4.51 -3.37 -7.68
N PHE A 36 -4.99 -4.09 -6.67
CA PHE A 36 -4.16 -5.01 -5.91
C PHE A 36 -4.23 -6.39 -6.55
N ARG A 37 -3.07 -6.92 -6.90
CA ARG A 37 -2.94 -8.27 -7.44
C ARG A 37 -2.22 -9.12 -6.42
N ALA A 38 -2.98 -9.97 -5.73
CA ALA A 38 -2.45 -10.72 -4.62
C ALA A 38 -1.60 -11.89 -5.09
N GLU A 39 -0.55 -12.18 -4.33
CA GLU A 39 0.19 -13.43 -4.49
C GLU A 39 -0.63 -14.58 -3.94
N ALA A 40 -0.35 -15.77 -4.41
CA ALA A 40 -1.03 -16.97 -3.91
C ALA A 40 -0.28 -17.48 -2.68
N SER A 41 -0.52 -16.84 -1.55
CA SER A 41 0.20 -17.18 -0.33
C SER A 41 -0.69 -16.92 0.88
N PRO A 42 -0.41 -17.60 2.01
CA PRO A 42 -1.18 -17.34 3.24
C PRO A 42 -1.02 -15.91 3.72
N GLU A 43 0.16 -15.34 3.54
CA GLU A 43 0.40 -13.96 3.95
C GLU A 43 -0.46 -12.98 3.15
N ALA A 44 -0.58 -13.22 1.84
CA ALA A 44 -1.41 -12.36 1.01
C ALA A 44 -2.88 -12.48 1.39
N GLU A 45 -3.32 -13.69 1.73
CA GLU A 45 -4.70 -13.88 2.17
C GLU A 45 -4.96 -13.18 3.49
N ALA A 46 -4.02 -13.26 4.41
CA ALA A 46 -4.16 -12.60 5.70
C ALA A 46 -4.22 -11.09 5.52
N PHE A 47 -3.36 -10.56 4.65
CA PHE A 47 -3.37 -9.14 4.36
C PHE A 47 -4.71 -8.71 3.77
N ALA A 48 -5.21 -9.46 2.80
CA ALA A 48 -6.47 -9.09 2.15
C ALA A 48 -7.63 -9.10 3.15
N ARG A 49 -7.65 -10.07 4.04
CA ARG A 49 -8.71 -10.10 5.07
C ARG A 49 -8.62 -8.89 5.97
N LEU A 50 -7.42 -8.54 6.41
CA LEU A 50 -7.25 -7.39 7.27
C LEU A 50 -7.63 -6.11 6.52
N ALA A 51 -7.13 -5.95 5.32
CA ALA A 51 -7.33 -4.70 4.58
C ALA A 51 -8.79 -4.48 4.19
N THR A 52 -9.53 -5.56 3.88
CA THR A 52 -10.95 -5.41 3.58
C THR A 52 -11.78 -5.09 4.81
N SER A 53 -11.25 -5.37 5.99
CA SER A 53 -11.96 -5.04 7.22
C SER A 53 -11.75 -3.58 7.63
N LEU A 54 -10.82 -2.87 6.99
CA LEU A 54 -10.56 -1.49 7.35
C LEU A 54 -11.57 -0.56 6.70
N ASP A 55 -11.87 0.52 7.40
CA ASP A 55 -12.74 1.56 6.87
C ASP A 55 -11.92 2.80 6.60
N PHE A 56 -12.06 3.36 5.41
CA PHE A 56 -11.22 4.49 4.98
C PHE A 56 -11.25 5.63 5.98
N LEU A 57 -12.46 6.08 6.34
CA LEU A 57 -12.58 7.25 7.22
C LEU A 57 -12.07 6.95 8.62
N THR A 58 -12.37 5.78 9.13
CA THR A 58 -11.90 5.40 10.45
C THR A 58 -10.39 5.31 10.49
N THR A 59 -9.81 4.72 9.46
CA THR A 59 -8.36 4.53 9.43
C THR A 59 -7.62 5.85 9.30
N ILE A 60 -8.12 6.75 8.44
CA ILE A 60 -7.44 8.02 8.23
C ILE A 60 -7.53 8.91 9.47
N ASN A 61 -8.60 8.75 10.26
CA ASN A 61 -8.76 9.48 11.52
C ASN A 61 -8.04 8.84 12.69
N SER A 62 -7.78 7.54 12.57
CA SER A 62 -7.07 6.80 13.62
C SER A 62 -6.02 5.90 12.97
N PRO A 63 -4.91 6.48 12.54
CA PRO A 63 -3.91 5.72 11.77
C PRO A 63 -3.40 4.47 12.47
N LYS A 64 -3.43 4.44 13.79
CA LYS A 64 -2.95 3.27 14.52
C LYS A 64 -3.82 2.04 14.29
N SER A 65 -5.05 2.21 13.83
CA SER A 65 -5.91 1.08 13.56
C SER A 65 -5.61 0.42 12.23
N GLY A 66 -4.79 1.05 11.40
CA GLY A 66 -4.42 0.49 10.10
C GLY A 66 -3.15 -0.34 10.15
N THR A 67 -2.68 -0.72 9.00
CA THR A 67 -1.43 -1.46 8.88
C THR A 67 -0.57 -0.79 7.81
N ARG A 68 0.74 -1.05 7.85
CA ARG A 68 1.69 -0.37 6.99
C ARG A 68 2.32 -1.36 6.03
N VAL A 69 2.62 -0.89 4.83
CA VAL A 69 3.32 -1.68 3.83
C VAL A 69 4.49 -0.91 3.27
N GLU A 70 5.39 -1.64 2.62
CA GLU A 70 6.46 -1.06 1.82
C GLU A 70 6.14 -1.29 0.36
N LEU A 71 6.34 -0.25 -0.44
CA LEU A 71 6.11 -0.32 -1.87
C LEU A 71 7.46 -0.18 -2.55
N TRP A 72 7.79 -1.18 -3.39
CA TRP A 72 9.06 -1.21 -4.09
C TRP A 72 8.81 -1.07 -5.59
N PRO A 73 9.38 -0.06 -6.24
CA PRO A 73 9.23 0.08 -7.69
C PRO A 73 9.80 -1.14 -8.41
N ILE A 74 9.04 -1.66 -9.35
CA ILE A 74 9.46 -2.82 -10.12
C ILE A 74 10.32 -2.35 -11.27
N GLY A 75 11.42 -3.07 -11.50
CA GLY A 75 12.30 -2.77 -12.60
C GLY A 75 13.32 -1.69 -12.35
N LYS A 76 13.35 -1.14 -11.15
CA LYS A 76 14.34 -0.15 -10.77
C LYS A 76 15.22 -0.70 -9.67
N THR A 77 16.51 -0.47 -9.80
CA THR A 77 17.46 -0.91 -8.79
C THR A 77 17.97 0.31 -8.03
N GLY A 78 18.41 0.08 -6.81
CA GLY A 78 18.98 1.14 -6.01
C GLY A 78 18.01 2.14 -5.44
N THR A 79 16.71 1.85 -5.55
CA THR A 79 15.70 2.74 -4.99
C THR A 79 15.29 2.26 -3.61
N GLU A 80 14.83 3.21 -2.82
CA GLU A 80 14.33 2.89 -1.48
C GLU A 80 12.85 2.62 -1.52
N PRO A 81 12.34 1.86 -0.57
CA PRO A 81 10.91 1.60 -0.54
C PRO A 81 10.13 2.84 -0.15
N ILE A 82 8.90 2.87 -0.61
CA ILE A 82 7.95 3.91 -0.22
C ILE A 82 7.08 3.32 0.88
N HIS A 83 6.99 4.00 2.00
CA HIS A 83 6.19 3.53 3.13
C HIS A 83 4.79 4.08 3.03
N ALA A 84 3.81 3.25 3.28
CA ALA A 84 2.42 3.67 3.15
C ALA A 84 1.56 3.02 4.22
N LEU A 85 0.53 3.76 4.64
CA LEU A 85 -0.49 3.25 5.54
C LEU A 85 -1.64 2.73 4.70
N VAL A 86 -2.08 1.51 4.97
CA VAL A 86 -3.20 0.91 4.26
C VAL A 86 -4.49 1.50 4.80
N LEU A 87 -5.29 2.11 3.94
CA LEU A 87 -6.55 2.71 4.35
C LEU A 87 -7.72 1.77 4.13
N GLN A 88 -7.74 1.06 3.03
CA GLN A 88 -8.86 0.15 2.72
C GLN A 88 -8.56 -0.65 1.47
N LEU A 89 -9.03 -1.87 1.45
CA LEU A 89 -9.09 -2.68 0.23
C LEU A 89 -10.57 -2.94 -0.04
N ASP A 90 -11.08 -2.45 -1.18
CA ASP A 90 -12.51 -2.57 -1.43
C ASP A 90 -12.84 -3.90 -2.12
N SER A 91 -14.13 -4.14 -2.31
CA SER A 91 -14.59 -5.41 -2.87
C SER A 91 -14.20 -5.59 -4.33
N GLY A 92 -13.85 -4.52 -5.01
CA GLY A 92 -13.38 -4.60 -6.39
C GLY A 92 -11.89 -4.82 -6.51
N GLY A 93 -11.19 -4.91 -5.38
CA GLY A 93 -9.75 -5.15 -5.42
C GLY A 93 -8.93 -3.88 -5.48
N ARG A 94 -9.53 -2.72 -5.27
CA ARG A 94 -8.77 -1.47 -5.25
C ARG A 94 -8.23 -1.22 -3.86
N LEU A 95 -6.94 -1.00 -3.79
CA LEU A 95 -6.23 -0.77 -2.54
C LEU A 95 -5.93 0.72 -2.43
N CYS A 96 -6.37 1.31 -1.34
CA CYS A 96 -6.17 2.72 -1.07
C CYS A 96 -5.14 2.89 0.04
N LEU A 97 -4.16 3.75 -0.20
CA LEU A 97 -3.03 3.93 0.69
C LEU A 97 -2.79 5.42 0.93
N GLU A 98 -2.24 5.73 2.11
CA GLU A 98 -1.69 7.07 2.34
C GLU A 98 -0.17 6.94 2.43
N VAL A 99 0.53 7.59 1.51
CA VAL A 99 1.98 7.47 1.43
C VAL A 99 2.63 8.36 2.47
N VAL A 100 3.55 7.78 3.23
CA VAL A 100 4.31 8.49 4.25
C VAL A 100 5.60 8.95 3.61
N ARG A 101 5.79 10.26 3.51
CA ARG A 101 6.91 10.82 2.75
C ARG A 101 8.00 11.39 3.59
N SER A 102 7.70 11.79 4.83
CA SER A 102 8.67 12.48 5.64
C SER A 102 8.58 11.97 7.06
N ARG A 103 9.59 12.35 7.85
CA ARG A 103 9.57 12.03 9.25
C ARG A 103 8.36 12.64 9.94
N GLU A 104 8.00 13.84 9.53
CA GLU A 104 6.84 14.51 10.07
C GLU A 104 5.57 13.71 9.83
N ASP A 105 5.44 13.16 8.63
CA ASP A 105 4.27 12.35 8.32
C ASP A 105 4.23 11.09 9.17
N VAL A 106 5.40 10.48 9.40
CA VAL A 106 5.45 9.30 10.26
C VAL A 106 4.98 9.63 11.65
N GLU A 107 5.45 10.74 12.20
CA GLU A 107 5.06 11.14 13.55
C GLU A 107 3.58 11.49 13.62
N ARG A 108 3.08 12.18 12.61
CA ARG A 108 1.68 12.58 12.58
C ARG A 108 0.77 11.36 12.55
N LEU A 109 1.15 10.34 11.80
CA LEU A 109 0.34 9.15 11.68
C LEU A 109 0.51 8.20 12.85
N LYS A 110 1.60 8.35 13.61
CA LYS A 110 1.87 7.47 14.75
C LYS A 110 1.91 6.02 14.35
N ILE A 111 2.48 5.74 13.19
CA ILE A 111 2.54 4.38 12.68
C ILE A 111 3.60 3.60 13.42
N ASP A 112 3.24 2.39 13.84
CA ASP A 112 4.16 1.48 14.47
C ASP A 112 5.15 0.98 13.44
N VAL A 113 6.43 1.10 13.75
CA VAL A 113 7.48 0.83 12.79
C VAL A 113 7.97 -0.62 12.80
N THR A 114 7.56 -1.39 13.77
CA THR A 114 8.05 -2.76 13.87
C THR A 114 7.63 -3.65 12.74
#